data_6e335331c8b28c4671c2a1e65001d5fa
#
_entry.id   6e335331c8b28c4671c2a1e65001d5fa
#
_cell.length_a   1.000
_cell.length_b   1.000
_cell.length_c   1.000
_cell.angle_alpha   90.00
_cell.angle_beta   90.00
_cell.angle_gamma   90.00
#
_symmetry.space_group_name_H-M   'P 1'
#
loop_
_entity.id
_entity.type
_entity.pdbx_description
1 polymer ?
#
loop_
_entity_poly.entity_id
_entity_poly.type
_entity_poly.pdbx_seq_one_letter_code
_entity_poly.pdbx_strand_id
1 'polypeptide(L)'
;GALRTENKNEHWEVLPIFSHDGDGNPYSIPWGSYGAGSSVVNEYNYKENYYSTNIYSDYFKQYESGHYFKVMAGFNAELYKTRSLSGQKNTLISNSVPTLNTATESPTTSGGYAHNGVAGFFGRINYNYKERYLIELNGRYDGSSRFINDKSWGFFPSLSVGWNIAREDFFRNIADKAHIDVLKLRGSWGQLGNTDTKDAWYPFYQTMPQGTDYNWLVNGKRPNYASLPGIVSSLKTWETIETWDIGLDWGLFNNRLTGSFDYFVRWTYDMIGPAPELSSVLGATPPKINNSDMKSYGFELELGWRDMIGDFSYGAKFTLADDQQKITRYPNENNKLSEAYYPGMMKGEIWGYETVGIAQSQEEMDAHLAKVDQ
;
A
#
# COMPACT_ATOMS: atom_id res chain seq x y z
N GLY A 1 -10.22 -1.02 -23.51
CA GLY A 1 -9.85 0.15 -22.73
C GLY A 1 -10.99 0.63 -21.85
N ALA A 2 -10.67 1.39 -20.83
CA ALA A 2 -11.63 2.02 -19.95
C ALA A 2 -11.35 3.52 -19.79
N LEU A 3 -12.41 4.28 -19.61
CA LEU A 3 -12.38 5.69 -19.23
C LEU A 3 -13.23 5.84 -17.97
N ARG A 4 -12.63 6.35 -16.90
CA ARG A 4 -13.36 6.74 -15.70
C ARG A 4 -13.11 8.21 -15.42
N THR A 5 -14.17 8.94 -15.17
CA THR A 5 -14.10 10.32 -14.70
C THR A 5 -14.82 10.41 -13.36
N GLU A 6 -14.17 10.96 -12.38
CA GLU A 6 -14.74 11.26 -11.07
C GLU A 6 -14.66 12.77 -10.84
N ASN A 7 -15.77 13.35 -10.42
CA ASN A 7 -15.84 14.75 -10.00
C ASN A 7 -16.34 14.77 -8.56
N LYS A 8 -15.59 15.43 -7.70
CA LYS A 8 -15.96 15.64 -6.31
C LYS A 8 -16.07 17.13 -6.06
N ASN A 9 -17.26 17.56 -5.66
CA ASN A 9 -17.50 18.91 -5.21
C ASN A 9 -17.79 18.85 -3.71
N GLU A 10 -17.06 19.63 -2.95
CA GLU A 10 -17.24 19.74 -1.50
C GLU A 10 -17.49 21.19 -1.17
N HIS A 11 -18.52 21.39 -0.39
CA HIS A 11 -18.80 22.64 0.31
C HIS A 11 -18.74 22.36 1.79
N TRP A 12 -18.01 23.16 2.53
CA TRP A 12 -18.06 23.13 3.98
C TRP A 12 -17.98 24.55 4.56
N GLU A 13 -18.57 24.69 5.71
CA GLU A 13 -18.66 25.95 6.42
C GLU A 13 -18.36 25.79 7.91
N VAL A 14 -17.81 26.82 8.50
CA VAL A 14 -17.74 26.98 9.94
C VAL A 14 -18.59 28.19 10.28
N LEU A 15 -19.59 28.00 11.12
CA LEU A 15 -20.46 29.07 11.62
C LEU A 15 -20.14 29.35 13.09
N PRO A 16 -20.36 30.59 13.58
CA PRO A 16 -20.16 30.90 14.98
C PRO A 16 -21.04 30.04 15.88
N ILE A 17 -20.43 29.43 16.88
CA ILE A 17 -21.13 28.69 17.92
C ILE A 17 -21.26 29.57 19.13
N PHE A 18 -22.47 29.61 19.68
CA PHE A 18 -22.79 30.41 20.86
C PHE A 18 -23.13 29.52 22.05
N SER A 19 -22.67 29.90 23.21
CA SER A 19 -23.09 29.39 24.51
C SER A 19 -23.68 30.53 25.33
N HIS A 20 -24.23 30.22 26.49
CA HIS A 20 -24.78 31.22 27.40
C HIS A 20 -24.00 31.17 28.72
N ASP A 21 -23.74 32.35 29.30
CA ASP A 21 -23.17 32.46 30.64
C ASP A 21 -24.23 32.15 31.74
N GLY A 22 -23.82 32.22 32.99
CA GLY A 22 -24.70 31.97 34.12
C GLY A 22 -25.90 32.96 34.22
N ASP A 23 -25.80 34.10 33.56
CA ASP A 23 -26.84 35.14 33.52
C ASP A 23 -27.69 35.06 32.23
N GLY A 24 -27.43 34.08 31.38
CA GLY A 24 -28.15 33.85 30.13
C GLY A 24 -27.68 34.71 28.95
N ASN A 25 -26.57 35.43 29.04
CA ASN A 25 -26.04 36.22 27.93
C ASN A 25 -25.30 35.31 26.93
N PRO A 26 -25.55 35.43 25.61
CA PRO A 26 -24.84 34.65 24.62
C PRO A 26 -23.38 35.09 24.47
N TYR A 27 -22.46 34.17 24.36
CA TYR A 27 -21.09 34.40 23.97
C TYR A 27 -20.63 33.34 22.96
N SER A 28 -19.72 33.70 22.05
CA SER A 28 -19.21 32.80 21.03
C SER A 28 -18.06 31.96 21.59
N ILE A 29 -18.04 30.67 21.21
CA ILE A 29 -16.98 29.74 21.56
C ILE A 29 -16.17 29.36 20.32
N PRO A 30 -14.86 29.00 20.48
CA PRO A 30 -14.04 28.55 19.36
C PRO A 30 -14.47 27.17 18.87
N TRP A 31 -14.29 26.93 17.58
CA TRP A 31 -14.54 25.63 16.94
C TRP A 31 -13.24 25.08 16.32
N GLY A 32 -12.69 24.04 16.87
CA GLY A 32 -11.43 23.46 16.43
C GLY A 32 -10.29 24.50 16.44
N SER A 33 -9.66 24.73 15.28
CA SER A 33 -8.61 25.75 15.10
C SER A 33 -9.13 27.16 14.83
N TYR A 34 -10.44 27.33 14.72
CA TYR A 34 -11.06 28.64 14.45
C TYR A 34 -11.41 29.35 15.76
N GLY A 35 -11.07 30.64 15.84
CA GLY A 35 -11.36 31.45 17.01
C GLY A 35 -12.87 31.68 17.25
N ALA A 36 -13.20 32.13 18.45
CA ALA A 36 -14.58 32.45 18.81
C ALA A 36 -15.18 33.50 17.84
N GLY A 37 -16.42 33.26 17.39
CA GLY A 37 -17.11 34.13 16.44
C GLY A 37 -16.65 33.99 14.98
N SER A 38 -15.71 33.12 14.69
CA SER A 38 -15.25 32.89 13.30
C SER A 38 -16.32 32.29 12.43
N SER A 39 -16.42 32.77 11.20
CA SER A 39 -17.19 32.14 10.13
C SER A 39 -16.32 31.95 8.88
N VAL A 40 -16.38 30.80 8.26
CA VAL A 40 -15.56 30.44 7.11
C VAL A 40 -16.41 29.66 6.13
N VAL A 41 -16.20 29.87 4.85
CA VAL A 41 -16.79 29.08 3.77
C VAL A 41 -15.68 28.61 2.85
N ASN A 42 -15.72 27.34 2.48
CA ASN A 42 -14.83 26.71 1.51
C ASN A 42 -15.62 26.00 0.43
N GLU A 43 -15.18 26.20 -0.81
CA GLU A 43 -15.61 25.43 -2.00
C GLU A 43 -14.41 24.70 -2.55
N TYR A 44 -14.57 23.40 -2.76
CA TYR A 44 -13.53 22.54 -3.30
C TYR A 44 -14.08 21.74 -4.49
N ASN A 45 -13.37 21.82 -5.60
CA ASN A 45 -13.63 21.01 -6.78
C ASN A 45 -12.43 20.13 -7.08
N TYR A 46 -12.67 18.86 -7.20
CA TYR A 46 -11.67 17.87 -7.59
C TYR A 46 -12.17 17.08 -8.78
N LYS A 47 -11.33 16.98 -9.79
CA LYS A 47 -11.58 16.17 -10.97
C LYS A 47 -10.48 15.16 -11.17
N GLU A 48 -10.87 13.92 -11.35
CA GLU A 48 -10.01 12.80 -11.67
C GLU A 48 -10.40 12.20 -13.01
N ASN A 49 -9.44 11.95 -13.88
CA ASN A 49 -9.62 11.22 -15.11
C ASN A 49 -8.62 10.05 -15.13
N TYR A 50 -9.15 8.87 -15.32
CA TYR A 50 -8.38 7.64 -15.49
C TYR A 50 -8.64 7.08 -16.88
N TYR A 51 -7.58 6.80 -17.59
CA TYR A 51 -7.58 6.20 -18.93
C TYR A 51 -6.81 4.89 -18.84
N SER A 52 -7.38 3.82 -19.37
CA SER A 52 -6.73 2.53 -19.44
C SER A 52 -6.91 1.93 -20.82
N THR A 53 -5.85 1.42 -21.37
CA THR A 53 -5.85 0.68 -22.64
C THR A 53 -5.16 -0.65 -22.41
N ASN A 54 -5.80 -1.74 -22.85
CA ASN A 54 -5.26 -3.08 -22.78
C ASN A 54 -5.50 -3.76 -24.14
N ILE A 55 -4.43 -4.13 -24.80
CA ILE A 55 -4.43 -4.77 -26.11
C ILE A 55 -3.63 -6.06 -25.99
N TYR A 56 -4.23 -7.17 -26.30
CA TYR A 56 -3.55 -8.45 -26.28
C TYR A 56 -4.09 -9.39 -27.35
N SER A 57 -3.28 -10.39 -27.67
CA SER A 57 -3.66 -11.50 -28.53
C SER A 57 -3.18 -12.79 -27.90
N ASP A 58 -3.94 -13.83 -28.05
CA ASP A 58 -3.55 -15.17 -27.63
C ASP A 58 -3.74 -16.17 -28.77
N TYR A 59 -2.88 -17.19 -28.75
CA TYR A 59 -2.93 -18.35 -29.61
C TYR A 59 -2.83 -19.61 -28.77
N PHE A 60 -3.66 -20.60 -29.04
CA PHE A 60 -3.59 -21.89 -28.36
C PHE A 60 -3.67 -23.04 -29.35
N LYS A 61 -3.08 -24.16 -28.97
CA LYS A 61 -3.16 -25.40 -29.75
C LYS A 61 -3.17 -26.61 -28.84
N GLN A 62 -4.15 -27.48 -29.08
CA GLN A 62 -4.27 -28.81 -28.48
C GLN A 62 -3.82 -29.86 -29.50
N TYR A 63 -2.96 -30.80 -29.07
CA TYR A 63 -2.50 -31.91 -29.89
C TYR A 63 -3.15 -33.22 -29.41
N GLU A 64 -3.40 -34.13 -30.31
CA GLU A 64 -3.96 -35.47 -29.97
C GLU A 64 -3.06 -36.25 -29.03
N SER A 65 -1.75 -36.01 -29.05
CA SER A 65 -0.75 -36.59 -28.13
C SER A 65 -0.91 -36.14 -26.67
N GLY A 66 -1.85 -35.19 -26.39
CA GLY A 66 -2.14 -34.69 -25.07
C GLY A 66 -1.35 -33.44 -24.68
N HIS A 67 -0.59 -32.86 -25.59
CA HIS A 67 0.08 -31.56 -25.36
C HIS A 67 -0.88 -30.39 -25.63
N TYR A 68 -0.88 -29.45 -24.74
CA TYR A 68 -1.60 -28.17 -24.89
C TYR A 68 -0.64 -27.01 -24.68
N PHE A 69 -0.65 -26.08 -25.60
CA PHE A 69 0.11 -24.83 -25.54
C PHE A 69 -0.83 -23.65 -25.70
N LYS A 70 -0.62 -22.63 -24.87
CA LYS A 70 -1.23 -21.32 -25.05
C LYS A 70 -0.16 -20.24 -24.86
N VAL A 71 -0.08 -19.33 -25.81
CA VAL A 71 0.83 -18.16 -25.76
C VAL A 71 0.00 -16.92 -25.85
N MET A 72 0.28 -15.94 -25.01
CA MET A 72 -0.36 -14.63 -25.01
C MET A 72 0.72 -13.55 -24.96
N ALA A 73 0.51 -12.47 -25.72
CA ALA A 73 1.33 -11.27 -25.63
C ALA A 73 0.43 -10.04 -25.71
N GLY A 74 0.79 -8.99 -25.02
CA GLY A 74 -0.01 -7.79 -24.97
C GLY A 74 0.73 -6.56 -24.47
N PHE A 75 0.02 -5.46 -24.52
CA PHE A 75 0.43 -4.15 -24.07
C PHE A 75 -0.67 -3.54 -23.20
N ASN A 76 -0.29 -2.95 -22.10
CA ASN A 76 -1.17 -2.18 -21.22
C ASN A 76 -0.61 -0.77 -21.05
N ALA A 77 -1.49 0.23 -21.01
CA ALA A 77 -1.13 1.59 -20.66
C ALA A 77 -2.23 2.22 -19.82
N GLU A 78 -1.82 2.92 -18.77
CA GLU A 78 -2.70 3.61 -17.85
C GLU A 78 -2.22 5.04 -17.65
N LEU A 79 -3.16 5.98 -17.64
CA LEU A 79 -2.88 7.38 -17.40
C LEU A 79 -3.90 7.92 -16.40
N TYR A 80 -3.39 8.43 -15.32
CA TYR A 80 -4.14 9.03 -14.23
C TYR A 80 -3.86 10.52 -14.18
N LYS A 81 -4.91 11.36 -14.21
CA LYS A 81 -4.81 12.81 -14.17
C LYS A 81 -5.74 13.37 -13.12
N THR A 82 -5.21 14.26 -12.29
CA THR A 82 -6.01 14.95 -11.28
C THR A 82 -5.89 16.46 -11.44
N ARG A 83 -6.94 17.15 -11.10
CA ARG A 83 -6.99 18.60 -10.99
C ARG A 83 -7.84 18.98 -9.79
N SER A 84 -7.34 19.89 -8.99
CA SER A 84 -8.08 20.46 -7.86
C SER A 84 -8.13 21.97 -7.95
N LEU A 85 -9.18 22.55 -7.38
CA LEU A 85 -9.37 23.97 -7.19
C LEU A 85 -10.10 24.16 -5.87
N SER A 86 -9.58 25.04 -5.03
CA SER A 86 -10.23 25.44 -3.76
C SER A 86 -10.34 26.95 -3.65
N GLY A 87 -11.45 27.42 -3.13
CA GLY A 87 -11.65 28.80 -2.75
C GLY A 87 -12.19 28.87 -1.32
N GLN A 88 -11.60 29.73 -0.50
CA GLN A 88 -12.04 29.95 0.88
C GLN A 88 -12.12 31.43 1.17
N LYS A 89 -13.11 31.83 1.95
CA LYS A 89 -13.24 33.17 2.54
C LYS A 89 -13.77 33.10 3.96
N ASN A 90 -13.42 34.11 4.72
CA ASN A 90 -13.83 34.26 6.11
C ASN A 90 -14.86 35.41 6.25
N THR A 91 -15.47 35.54 7.41
CA THR A 91 -16.37 36.61 7.82
C THR A 91 -17.61 36.71 6.94
N LEU A 92 -18.56 35.82 7.21
CA LEU A 92 -19.88 35.82 6.58
C LEU A 92 -20.70 37.04 7.05
N ILE A 93 -21.30 37.76 6.11
CA ILE A 93 -22.30 38.82 6.42
C ILE A 93 -23.66 38.25 6.85
N SER A 94 -23.93 36.98 6.54
CA SER A 94 -25.11 36.26 6.96
C SER A 94 -24.79 34.75 7.10
N ASN A 95 -25.09 34.19 8.25
CA ASN A 95 -24.94 32.75 8.52
C ASN A 95 -26.05 31.91 7.85
N SER A 96 -27.12 32.53 7.38
CA SER A 96 -28.22 31.82 6.72
C SER A 96 -27.94 31.50 5.24
N VAL A 97 -26.93 32.17 4.65
CA VAL A 97 -26.52 31.96 3.25
C VAL A 97 -25.00 31.89 3.20
N PRO A 98 -24.40 30.78 3.62
CA PRO A 98 -22.95 30.62 3.67
C PRO A 98 -22.40 30.32 2.27
N THR A 99 -21.97 31.33 1.55
CA THR A 99 -21.36 31.26 0.23
C THR A 99 -20.10 32.11 0.15
N LEU A 100 -19.23 31.84 -0.83
CA LEU A 100 -18.04 32.67 -1.06
C LEU A 100 -18.40 34.15 -1.36
N ASN A 101 -19.59 34.42 -1.89
CA ASN A 101 -20.03 35.77 -2.19
C ASN A 101 -20.49 36.52 -0.95
N THR A 102 -21.01 35.83 0.06
CA THR A 102 -21.44 36.41 1.33
C THR A 102 -20.33 36.50 2.38
N ALA A 103 -19.16 35.96 2.10
CA ALA A 103 -17.96 36.08 2.90
C ALA A 103 -17.09 37.26 2.38
N THR A 104 -16.56 38.08 3.27
CA THR A 104 -15.97 39.40 2.93
C THR A 104 -14.45 39.45 3.09
N GLU A 105 -13.87 38.59 3.93
CA GLU A 105 -12.47 38.71 4.35
C GLU A 105 -11.61 37.51 3.96
N SER A 106 -10.29 37.74 3.96
CA SER A 106 -9.25 36.72 3.81
C SER A 106 -9.47 35.73 2.65
N PRO A 107 -9.69 36.22 1.42
CA PRO A 107 -9.85 35.30 0.28
C PRO A 107 -8.57 34.51 0.05
N THR A 108 -8.69 33.20 0.03
CA THR A 108 -7.60 32.29 -0.35
C THR A 108 -8.05 31.40 -1.49
N THR A 109 -7.14 31.09 -2.39
CA THR A 109 -7.37 30.16 -3.48
C THR A 109 -6.18 29.25 -3.59
N SER A 110 -6.43 27.98 -3.88
CA SER A 110 -5.38 27.01 -4.18
C SER A 110 -5.82 26.13 -5.33
N GLY A 111 -4.86 25.57 -6.06
CA GLY A 111 -5.13 24.65 -7.13
C GLY A 111 -3.95 23.72 -7.35
N GLY A 112 -4.25 22.52 -7.82
CA GLY A 112 -3.25 21.50 -8.10
C GLY A 112 -3.54 20.78 -9.40
N TYR A 113 -2.48 20.29 -10.02
CA TYR A 113 -2.52 19.40 -11.16
C TYR A 113 -1.46 18.33 -10.99
N ALA A 114 -1.84 17.08 -11.18
CA ALA A 114 -0.89 15.98 -11.18
C ALA A 114 -1.30 14.92 -12.20
N HIS A 115 -0.34 14.17 -12.69
CA HIS A 115 -0.59 13.00 -13.53
C HIS A 115 0.43 11.90 -13.25
N ASN A 116 0.04 10.68 -13.50
CA ASN A 116 0.89 9.51 -13.42
C ASN A 116 0.55 8.57 -14.58
N GLY A 117 1.58 8.06 -15.23
CA GLY A 117 1.44 7.11 -16.33
C GLY A 117 2.22 5.83 -16.03
N VAL A 118 1.60 4.70 -16.34
CA VAL A 118 2.24 3.39 -16.35
C VAL A 118 1.97 2.75 -17.71
N ALA A 119 2.97 2.11 -18.29
CA ALA A 119 2.81 1.35 -19.52
C ALA A 119 3.67 0.09 -19.43
N GLY A 120 3.18 -1.02 -19.99
CA GLY A 120 3.90 -2.27 -19.91
C GLY A 120 3.58 -3.24 -21.04
N PHE A 121 4.57 -4.04 -21.38
CA PHE A 121 4.43 -5.20 -22.24
C PHE A 121 4.35 -6.45 -21.37
N PHE A 122 3.49 -7.36 -21.75
CA PHE A 122 3.37 -8.61 -21.01
C PHE A 122 3.25 -9.81 -21.94
N GLY A 123 3.71 -10.95 -21.47
CA GLY A 123 3.59 -12.22 -22.15
C GLY A 123 3.34 -13.35 -21.17
N ARG A 124 2.65 -14.39 -21.68
CA ARG A 124 2.35 -15.61 -20.92
C ARG A 124 2.48 -16.82 -21.83
N ILE A 125 3.06 -17.88 -21.31
CA ILE A 125 3.13 -19.19 -21.95
C ILE A 125 2.55 -20.19 -20.96
N ASN A 126 1.50 -20.90 -21.37
CA ASN A 126 0.94 -22.02 -20.64
C ASN A 126 1.25 -23.30 -21.40
N TYR A 127 1.74 -24.29 -20.71
CA TYR A 127 1.93 -25.63 -21.18
C TYR A 127 1.24 -26.64 -20.26
N ASN A 128 0.55 -27.58 -20.86
CA ASN A 128 -0.11 -28.66 -20.15
C ASN A 128 0.11 -29.96 -20.92
N TYR A 129 0.54 -31.03 -20.25
CA TYR A 129 0.63 -32.35 -20.81
C TYR A 129 -0.32 -33.30 -20.07
N LYS A 130 -1.35 -33.78 -20.81
CA LYS A 130 -2.38 -34.71 -20.34
C LYS A 130 -3.04 -34.28 -19.00
N GLU A 131 -3.04 -32.99 -18.72
CA GLU A 131 -3.49 -32.42 -17.44
C GLU A 131 -2.76 -32.96 -16.20
N ARG A 132 -1.58 -33.62 -16.43
CA ARG A 132 -0.71 -34.14 -15.38
C ARG A 132 0.34 -33.12 -14.98
N TYR A 133 1.02 -32.53 -15.96
CA TYR A 133 2.08 -31.55 -15.77
C TYR A 133 1.65 -30.23 -16.33
N LEU A 134 1.66 -29.21 -15.48
CA LEU A 134 1.21 -27.86 -15.76
C LEU A 134 2.38 -26.91 -15.56
N ILE A 135 2.65 -26.07 -16.53
CA ILE A 135 3.69 -25.04 -16.45
C ILE A 135 3.11 -23.73 -16.97
N GLU A 136 3.31 -22.67 -16.23
CA GLU A 136 2.98 -21.31 -16.65
C GLU A 136 4.19 -20.40 -16.45
N LEU A 137 4.59 -19.72 -17.51
CA LEU A 137 5.61 -18.67 -17.52
C LEU A 137 4.94 -17.34 -17.83
N ASN A 138 5.19 -16.34 -17.00
CA ASN A 138 4.77 -14.97 -17.27
C ASN A 138 5.97 -14.03 -17.23
N GLY A 139 5.90 -12.96 -17.99
CA GLY A 139 6.85 -11.86 -17.93
C GLY A 139 6.13 -10.55 -18.19
N ARG A 140 6.48 -9.53 -17.40
CA ARG A 140 6.03 -8.15 -17.57
C ARG A 140 7.24 -7.23 -17.61
N TYR A 141 7.22 -6.30 -18.56
CA TYR A 141 8.18 -5.21 -18.64
C TYR A 141 7.42 -3.89 -18.53
N ASP A 142 7.40 -3.33 -17.33
CA ASP A 142 6.58 -2.20 -16.96
C ASP A 142 7.41 -0.94 -16.73
N GLY A 143 6.92 0.19 -17.25
CA GLY A 143 7.50 1.51 -17.08
C GLY A 143 6.57 2.44 -16.32
N SER A 144 7.12 3.25 -15.43
CA SER A 144 6.39 4.22 -14.60
C SER A 144 6.98 5.62 -14.72
N SER A 145 6.10 6.62 -14.87
CA SER A 145 6.48 8.03 -14.86
C SER A 145 6.93 8.56 -13.49
N ARG A 146 6.85 7.73 -12.43
CA ARG A 146 7.32 8.07 -11.08
C ARG A 146 8.82 7.97 -10.91
N PHE A 147 9.50 7.33 -11.85
CA PHE A 147 10.96 7.16 -11.84
C PHE A 147 11.56 7.75 -13.10
N ILE A 148 12.85 8.06 -13.07
CA ILE A 148 13.56 8.67 -14.19
C ILE A 148 14.71 7.80 -14.68
N ASN A 149 15.13 8.03 -15.91
CA ASN A 149 16.26 7.37 -16.58
C ASN A 149 16.06 5.84 -16.63
N ASP A 150 17.12 5.11 -16.37
CA ASP A 150 17.21 3.65 -16.33
C ASP A 150 16.33 3.01 -15.24
N LYS A 151 15.90 3.79 -14.24
CA LYS A 151 15.02 3.33 -13.15
C LYS A 151 13.54 3.30 -13.51
N SER A 152 13.14 3.88 -14.64
CA SER A 152 11.73 3.97 -15.06
C SER A 152 11.12 2.62 -15.40
N TRP A 153 11.92 1.67 -15.90
CA TRP A 153 11.46 0.37 -16.38
C TRP A 153 11.94 -0.76 -15.49
N GLY A 154 11.05 -1.71 -15.22
CA GLY A 154 11.34 -2.93 -14.47
C GLY A 154 10.84 -4.18 -15.19
N PHE A 155 11.56 -5.30 -15.04
CA PHE A 155 11.14 -6.60 -15.56
C PHE A 155 10.72 -7.51 -14.41
N PHE A 156 9.51 -8.09 -14.50
CA PHE A 156 8.87 -8.86 -13.45
C PHE A 156 8.45 -10.22 -14.01
N PRO A 157 9.30 -11.27 -13.87
CA PRO A 157 8.99 -12.61 -14.30
C PRO A 157 8.20 -13.38 -13.24
N SER A 158 7.46 -14.41 -13.68
CA SER A 158 6.94 -15.44 -12.79
C SER A 158 6.87 -16.81 -13.46
N LEU A 159 7.00 -17.85 -12.66
CA LEU A 159 6.91 -19.25 -13.03
C LEU A 159 5.98 -19.97 -12.06
N SER A 160 5.05 -20.75 -12.57
CA SER A 160 4.32 -21.72 -11.76
C SER A 160 4.35 -23.11 -12.40
N VAL A 161 4.44 -24.12 -11.55
CA VAL A 161 4.42 -25.52 -11.94
C VAL A 161 3.37 -26.26 -11.12
N GLY A 162 2.72 -27.23 -11.76
CA GLY A 162 1.75 -28.09 -11.10
C GLY A 162 1.90 -29.53 -11.57
N TRP A 163 1.85 -30.44 -10.62
CA TRP A 163 1.86 -31.86 -10.87
C TRP A 163 0.59 -32.48 -10.28
N ASN A 164 -0.24 -33.02 -11.17
CA ASN A 164 -1.48 -33.68 -10.78
C ASN A 164 -1.24 -35.17 -10.58
N ILE A 165 -0.84 -35.55 -9.37
CA ILE A 165 -0.42 -36.90 -9.00
C ILE A 165 -1.58 -37.89 -9.15
N ALA A 166 -2.80 -37.48 -8.83
CA ALA A 166 -3.98 -38.34 -8.95
C ALA A 166 -4.24 -38.82 -10.38
N ARG A 167 -3.72 -38.13 -11.39
CA ARG A 167 -3.85 -38.51 -12.82
C ARG A 167 -2.73 -39.37 -13.34
N GLU A 168 -1.75 -39.75 -12.49
CA GLU A 168 -0.65 -40.62 -12.88
C GLU A 168 -1.06 -42.08 -12.89
N ASP A 169 -0.60 -42.82 -13.90
CA ASP A 169 -0.96 -44.22 -14.08
C ASP A 169 -0.48 -45.09 -12.91
N PHE A 170 0.67 -44.78 -12.32
CA PHE A 170 1.20 -45.50 -11.15
C PHE A 170 0.38 -45.24 -9.87
N PHE A 171 -0.27 -44.09 -9.79
CA PHE A 171 -1.04 -43.68 -8.59
C PHE A 171 -2.52 -44.07 -8.67
N ARG A 172 -3.04 -44.36 -9.87
CA ARG A 172 -4.48 -44.61 -10.11
C ARG A 172 -5.06 -45.72 -9.21
N ASN A 173 -4.38 -46.86 -9.07
CA ASN A 173 -4.86 -47.94 -8.20
C ASN A 173 -4.91 -47.51 -6.72
N ILE A 174 -4.05 -46.63 -6.29
CA ILE A 174 -4.02 -46.09 -4.93
C ILE A 174 -5.17 -45.07 -4.78
N ALA A 175 -5.32 -44.20 -5.76
CA ALA A 175 -6.36 -43.19 -5.82
C ALA A 175 -7.78 -43.81 -5.72
N ASP A 176 -8.03 -44.85 -6.54
CA ASP A 176 -9.32 -45.54 -6.55
C ASP A 176 -9.62 -46.23 -5.21
N LYS A 177 -8.65 -46.90 -4.59
CA LYS A 177 -8.81 -47.58 -3.29
C LYS A 177 -8.99 -46.59 -2.14
N ALA A 178 -8.30 -45.47 -2.18
CA ALA A 178 -8.34 -44.44 -1.15
C ALA A 178 -9.39 -43.34 -1.40
N HIS A 179 -10.17 -43.46 -2.50
CA HIS A 179 -11.14 -42.44 -2.95
C HIS A 179 -10.54 -41.05 -3.07
N ILE A 180 -9.35 -40.98 -3.69
CA ILE A 180 -8.63 -39.72 -3.94
C ILE A 180 -8.99 -39.23 -5.34
N ASP A 181 -9.77 -38.16 -5.44
CA ASP A 181 -10.19 -37.59 -6.71
C ASP A 181 -9.19 -36.55 -7.23
N VAL A 182 -8.57 -35.81 -6.33
CA VAL A 182 -7.58 -34.78 -6.60
C VAL A 182 -6.42 -34.93 -5.64
N LEU A 183 -5.22 -34.94 -6.17
CA LEU A 183 -3.97 -34.78 -5.44
C LEU A 183 -3.01 -34.01 -6.35
N LYS A 184 -2.82 -32.72 -6.07
CA LYS A 184 -2.01 -31.85 -6.91
C LYS A 184 -0.99 -31.11 -6.07
N LEU A 185 0.27 -31.31 -6.41
CA LEU A 185 1.38 -30.51 -5.89
C LEU A 185 1.59 -29.32 -6.81
N ARG A 186 1.79 -28.15 -6.24
CA ARG A 186 2.09 -26.91 -6.98
C ARG A 186 3.22 -26.13 -6.35
N GLY A 187 3.93 -25.40 -7.16
CA GLY A 187 4.95 -24.46 -6.73
C GLY A 187 4.95 -23.25 -7.62
N SER A 188 5.15 -22.09 -7.06
CA SER A 188 5.28 -20.86 -7.80
C SER A 188 6.40 -19.97 -7.27
N TRP A 189 6.96 -19.20 -8.17
CA TRP A 189 7.89 -18.12 -7.90
C TRP A 189 7.53 -16.96 -8.81
N GLY A 190 7.59 -15.75 -8.28
CA GLY A 190 7.34 -14.58 -9.09
C GLY A 190 7.79 -13.28 -8.44
N GLN A 191 8.02 -12.28 -9.29
CA GLN A 191 8.35 -10.92 -8.89
C GLN A 191 7.26 -9.96 -9.34
N LEU A 192 6.98 -8.96 -8.49
CA LEU A 192 6.09 -7.84 -8.75
C LEU A 192 6.81 -6.53 -8.43
N GLY A 193 6.56 -5.51 -9.23
CA GLY A 193 7.04 -4.15 -8.97
C GLY A 193 5.97 -3.28 -8.32
N ASN A 194 6.34 -2.56 -7.28
CA ASN A 194 5.50 -1.56 -6.65
C ASN A 194 6.07 -0.16 -6.90
N THR A 195 5.20 0.76 -7.34
CA THR A 195 5.52 2.19 -7.58
C THR A 195 4.90 3.11 -6.55
N ASP A 196 4.10 2.59 -5.60
CA ASP A 196 3.46 3.41 -4.57
C ASP A 196 4.45 3.74 -3.46
N THR A 197 5.20 4.79 -3.69
CA THR A 197 6.24 5.27 -2.79
C THR A 197 5.69 6.15 -1.67
N LYS A 198 4.37 6.39 -1.61
CA LYS A 198 3.70 7.35 -0.71
C LYS A 198 4.30 8.77 -0.74
N ASP A 199 5.07 9.06 -1.76
CA ASP A 199 5.69 10.36 -2.01
C ASP A 199 4.85 11.19 -3.01
N ALA A 200 5.34 12.40 -3.30
CA ALA A 200 4.81 13.23 -4.38
C ALA A 200 4.79 12.47 -5.72
N TRP A 201 3.91 12.89 -6.61
CA TRP A 201 3.77 12.32 -7.96
C TRP A 201 5.08 12.33 -8.78
N TYR A 202 5.96 13.31 -8.46
CA TYR A 202 7.24 13.51 -9.13
C TYR A 202 8.35 13.66 -8.09
N PRO A 203 8.76 12.58 -7.41
CA PRO A 203 9.68 12.66 -6.28
C PRO A 203 11.11 13.08 -6.66
N PHE A 204 11.39 13.20 -7.94
CA PHE A 204 12.69 13.58 -8.50
C PHE A 204 12.76 15.04 -8.99
N TYR A 205 11.63 15.76 -9.02
CA TYR A 205 11.64 17.18 -9.36
C TYR A 205 11.85 18.05 -8.12
N GLN A 206 12.83 18.94 -8.20
CA GLN A 206 12.99 19.98 -7.19
C GLN A 206 11.94 21.06 -7.41
N THR A 207 11.22 21.39 -6.37
CA THR A 207 10.28 22.50 -6.35
C THR A 207 10.77 23.58 -5.41
N MET A 208 10.65 24.85 -5.81
CA MET A 208 10.96 25.99 -4.96
C MET A 208 9.70 26.42 -4.22
N PRO A 209 9.61 26.22 -2.88
CA PRO A 209 8.51 26.76 -2.12
C PRO A 209 8.47 28.28 -2.23
N GLN A 210 7.26 28.82 -2.42
CA GLN A 210 7.04 30.25 -2.50
C GLN A 210 5.96 30.66 -1.52
N GLY A 211 6.03 31.90 -1.08
CA GLY A 211 5.05 32.44 -0.14
C GLY A 211 5.17 33.94 -0.01
N THR A 212 4.42 34.50 0.93
CA THR A 212 4.49 35.91 1.30
C THR A 212 5.19 36.02 2.65
N ASP A 213 6.22 36.85 2.75
CA ASP A 213 6.92 37.07 4.01
C ASP A 213 6.02 37.76 5.02
N TYR A 214 6.00 37.25 6.26
CA TYR A 214 5.22 37.82 7.34
C TYR A 214 6.05 38.66 8.31
N ASN A 215 7.39 38.60 8.19
CA ASN A 215 8.30 39.19 9.19
C ASN A 215 8.72 40.59 8.84
N TRP A 216 8.63 41.02 7.58
CA TRP A 216 9.03 42.36 7.19
C TRP A 216 8.16 42.94 6.06
N LEU A 217 8.20 44.25 5.89
CA LEU A 217 7.46 44.96 4.86
C LEU A 217 8.39 45.73 3.95
N VAL A 218 8.11 45.74 2.66
CA VAL A 218 8.75 46.56 1.64
C VAL A 218 7.69 47.52 1.08
N ASN A 219 7.87 48.80 1.28
CA ASN A 219 6.89 49.86 0.92
C ASN A 219 5.47 49.55 1.42
N GLY A 220 5.35 49.13 2.69
CA GLY A 220 4.07 48.82 3.32
C GLY A 220 3.40 47.50 2.84
N LYS A 221 4.03 46.72 1.97
CA LYS A 221 3.53 45.44 1.48
C LYS A 221 4.46 44.30 1.88
N ARG A 222 3.86 43.15 2.12
CA ARG A 222 4.61 41.90 2.36
C ARG A 222 5.20 41.41 1.03
N PRO A 223 6.53 41.24 0.92
CA PRO A 223 7.15 40.77 -0.31
C PRO A 223 6.90 39.27 -0.48
N ASN A 224 6.79 38.81 -1.73
CA ASN A 224 6.85 37.40 -2.04
C ASN A 224 8.31 36.91 -1.89
N TYR A 225 8.45 35.69 -1.42
CA TYR A 225 9.74 35.01 -1.33
C TYR A 225 9.70 33.65 -2.03
N ALA A 226 10.85 33.16 -2.38
CA ALA A 226 11.07 31.76 -2.76
C ALA A 226 12.17 31.17 -1.89
N SER A 227 11.91 30.01 -1.32
CA SER A 227 12.90 29.29 -0.52
C SER A 227 13.78 28.41 -1.40
N LEU A 228 14.96 28.02 -0.88
CA LEU A 228 15.78 27.02 -1.52
C LEU A 228 14.98 25.71 -1.70
N PRO A 229 15.14 25.03 -2.85
CA PRO A 229 14.47 23.77 -3.08
C PRO A 229 14.98 22.69 -2.12
N GLY A 230 14.12 21.77 -1.72
CA GLY A 230 14.50 20.58 -0.99
C GLY A 230 15.41 19.69 -1.82
N ILE A 231 16.23 18.86 -1.15
CA ILE A 231 17.04 17.85 -1.84
C ILE A 231 16.13 16.71 -2.31
N VAL A 232 16.26 16.31 -3.55
CA VAL A 232 15.55 15.16 -4.14
C VAL A 232 16.53 14.06 -4.53
N SER A 233 16.04 12.82 -4.61
CA SER A 233 16.85 11.68 -5.05
C SER A 233 16.40 11.23 -6.44
N SER A 234 17.33 11.15 -7.37
CA SER A 234 17.16 10.50 -8.66
C SER A 234 17.39 8.98 -8.59
N LEU A 235 17.77 8.46 -7.43
CA LEU A 235 18.11 7.05 -7.22
C LEU A 235 16.88 6.20 -6.83
N LYS A 236 15.74 6.82 -6.61
CA LYS A 236 14.51 6.08 -6.29
C LYS A 236 14.14 5.13 -7.44
N THR A 237 13.79 3.92 -7.07
CA THR A 237 13.45 2.84 -7.99
C THR A 237 12.24 2.06 -7.48
N TRP A 238 11.83 1.07 -8.26
CA TRP A 238 10.79 0.11 -7.90
C TRP A 238 11.12 -0.59 -6.58
N GLU A 239 10.10 -0.74 -5.75
CA GLU A 239 10.12 -1.76 -4.71
C GLU A 239 9.79 -3.10 -5.37
N THR A 240 10.59 -4.13 -5.11
CA THR A 240 10.40 -5.45 -5.72
C THR A 240 9.86 -6.42 -4.68
N ILE A 241 8.74 -7.05 -5.00
CA ILE A 241 8.14 -8.09 -4.16
C ILE A 241 8.40 -9.42 -4.84
N GLU A 242 9.17 -10.29 -4.20
CA GLU A 242 9.45 -11.66 -4.65
C GLU A 242 8.72 -12.65 -3.75
N THR A 243 7.98 -13.56 -4.35
CA THR A 243 7.21 -14.57 -3.61
C THR A 243 7.55 -15.96 -4.10
N TRP A 244 7.81 -16.86 -3.16
CA TRP A 244 7.85 -18.32 -3.35
C TRP A 244 6.65 -18.93 -2.64
N ASP A 245 6.02 -19.87 -3.29
CA ASP A 245 4.87 -20.57 -2.76
C ASP A 245 4.93 -22.04 -3.13
N ILE A 246 4.63 -22.93 -2.17
CA ILE A 246 4.46 -24.36 -2.36
C ILE A 246 3.11 -24.76 -1.79
N GLY A 247 2.30 -25.39 -2.61
CA GLY A 247 0.94 -25.76 -2.25
C GLY A 247 0.59 -27.21 -2.60
N LEU A 248 -0.33 -27.77 -1.85
CA LEU A 248 -0.93 -29.07 -2.05
C LEU A 248 -2.46 -28.95 -2.05
N ASP A 249 -3.07 -29.40 -3.15
CA ASP A 249 -4.53 -29.45 -3.27
C ASP A 249 -4.96 -30.93 -3.22
N TRP A 250 -6.05 -31.21 -2.51
CA TRP A 250 -6.63 -32.56 -2.44
C TRP A 250 -8.15 -32.53 -2.51
N GLY A 251 -8.70 -33.61 -3.04
CA GLY A 251 -10.13 -33.90 -3.08
C GLY A 251 -10.35 -35.39 -2.83
N LEU A 252 -11.19 -35.72 -1.90
CA LEU A 252 -11.46 -37.09 -1.47
C LEU A 252 -12.97 -37.35 -1.45
N PHE A 253 -13.34 -38.66 -1.61
CA PHE A 253 -14.73 -39.13 -1.51
C PHE A 253 -15.67 -38.47 -2.52
N ASN A 254 -15.30 -38.46 -3.81
CA ASN A 254 -16.00 -37.76 -4.88
C ASN A 254 -16.06 -36.23 -4.62
N ASN A 255 -14.94 -35.65 -4.18
CA ASN A 255 -14.78 -34.24 -3.83
C ASN A 255 -15.74 -33.77 -2.70
N ARG A 256 -16.20 -34.67 -1.83
CA ARG A 256 -16.94 -34.27 -0.62
C ARG A 256 -16.02 -33.60 0.38
N LEU A 257 -14.83 -34.15 0.59
CA LEU A 257 -13.76 -33.51 1.36
C LEU A 257 -12.75 -32.89 0.40
N THR A 258 -12.64 -31.57 0.41
CA THR A 258 -11.65 -30.82 -0.36
C THR A 258 -10.74 -30.02 0.57
N GLY A 259 -9.55 -29.76 0.16
CA GLY A 259 -8.66 -28.88 0.90
C GLY A 259 -7.48 -28.40 0.08
N SER A 260 -6.85 -27.38 0.60
CA SER A 260 -5.57 -26.86 0.14
C SER A 260 -4.70 -26.47 1.32
N PHE A 261 -3.43 -26.67 1.16
CA PHE A 261 -2.41 -26.17 2.08
C PHE A 261 -1.35 -25.44 1.27
N ASP A 262 -1.01 -24.25 1.71
CA ASP A 262 0.01 -23.39 1.11
C ASP A 262 1.01 -22.94 2.17
N TYR A 263 2.27 -22.95 1.79
CA TYR A 263 3.35 -22.31 2.54
C TYR A 263 4.05 -21.32 1.62
N PHE A 264 4.09 -20.07 2.06
CA PHE A 264 4.68 -19.00 1.28
C PHE A 264 5.81 -18.28 2.01
N VAL A 265 6.74 -17.77 1.23
CA VAL A 265 7.77 -16.83 1.68
C VAL A 265 7.82 -15.67 0.69
N ARG A 266 7.69 -14.47 1.21
CA ARG A 266 7.68 -13.24 0.43
C ARG A 266 8.77 -12.30 0.95
N TRP A 267 9.59 -11.81 0.05
CA TRP A 267 10.54 -10.74 0.32
C TRP A 267 10.05 -9.47 -0.36
N THR A 268 10.13 -8.36 0.34
CA THR A 268 9.95 -7.02 -0.22
C THR A 268 11.28 -6.32 -0.15
N TYR A 269 11.90 -6.10 -1.30
CA TYR A 269 13.21 -5.47 -1.44
C TYR A 269 13.05 -4.01 -1.83
N ASP A 270 14.05 -3.22 -1.46
CA ASP A 270 14.20 -1.83 -1.84
C ASP A 270 12.98 -0.96 -1.49
N MET A 271 12.36 -1.25 -0.33
CA MET A 271 11.32 -0.40 0.23
C MET A 271 11.89 0.98 0.56
N ILE A 272 11.07 2.01 0.37
CA ILE A 272 11.44 3.37 0.75
C ILE A 272 11.48 3.48 2.27
N GLY A 273 12.68 3.64 2.79
CA GLY A 273 12.97 3.85 4.21
C GLY A 273 13.31 5.31 4.53
N PRO A 274 13.72 5.57 5.78
CA PRO A 274 14.10 6.90 6.22
C PRO A 274 15.31 7.45 5.45
N ALA A 275 15.43 8.77 5.46
CA ALA A 275 16.62 9.43 4.95
C ALA A 275 17.86 9.00 5.75
N PRO A 276 19.03 8.88 5.09
CA PRO A 276 20.27 8.64 5.80
C PRO A 276 20.59 9.80 6.75
N GLU A 277 21.17 9.48 7.90
CA GLU A 277 21.66 10.51 8.82
C GLU A 277 22.87 11.23 8.19
N LEU A 278 22.68 12.50 7.87
CA LEU A 278 23.75 13.37 7.36
C LEU A 278 24.02 14.49 8.37
N SER A 279 25.22 15.04 8.32
CA SER A 279 25.60 16.15 9.19
C SER A 279 24.63 17.33 9.05
N SER A 280 24.27 17.96 10.16
CA SER A 280 23.43 19.18 10.19
C SER A 280 24.03 20.36 9.41
N VAL A 281 25.33 20.34 9.13
CA VAL A 281 26.03 21.30 8.25
C VAL A 281 25.45 21.33 6.84
N LEU A 282 24.81 20.25 6.39
CA LEU A 282 24.10 20.21 5.10
C LEU A 282 23.02 21.29 4.99
N GLY A 283 22.41 21.71 6.10
CA GLY A 283 21.38 22.75 6.11
C GLY A 283 20.08 22.37 5.41
N ALA A 284 19.88 21.09 5.06
CA ALA A 284 18.67 20.59 4.39
C ALA A 284 18.39 19.15 4.83
N THR A 285 17.10 18.76 4.76
CA THR A 285 16.69 17.39 5.05
C THR A 285 17.02 16.46 3.89
N PRO A 286 17.75 15.36 4.11
CA PRO A 286 18.02 14.38 3.08
C PRO A 286 16.74 13.70 2.58
N PRO A 287 16.68 13.30 1.30
CA PRO A 287 15.52 12.59 0.77
C PRO A 287 15.51 11.14 1.25
N LYS A 288 14.30 10.57 1.38
CA LYS A 288 14.12 9.14 1.55
C LYS A 288 14.67 8.37 0.36
N ILE A 289 15.22 7.18 0.59
CA ILE A 289 15.80 6.30 -0.43
C ILE A 289 15.33 4.86 -0.26
N ASN A 290 15.61 4.01 -1.23
CA ASN A 290 15.31 2.57 -1.19
C ASN A 290 16.37 1.84 -0.35
N ASN A 291 16.15 1.73 0.97
CA ASN A 291 17.14 1.20 1.92
C ASN A 291 16.56 0.25 2.97
N SER A 292 15.37 -0.25 2.75
CA SER A 292 14.70 -1.14 3.70
C SER A 292 14.17 -2.38 3.00
N ASP A 293 14.26 -3.55 3.67
CA ASP A 293 13.75 -4.82 3.19
C ASP A 293 12.97 -5.53 4.28
N MET A 294 11.98 -6.31 3.87
CA MET A 294 11.14 -7.09 4.75
C MET A 294 10.93 -8.50 4.20
N LYS A 295 10.87 -9.49 5.08
CA LYS A 295 10.48 -10.85 4.78
C LYS A 295 9.17 -11.18 5.47
N SER A 296 8.19 -11.67 4.72
CA SER A 296 6.95 -12.25 5.26
C SER A 296 6.93 -13.74 4.95
N TYR A 297 6.47 -14.58 5.88
CA TYR A 297 6.31 -16.01 5.67
C TYR A 297 5.14 -16.52 6.51
N GLY A 298 4.48 -17.54 5.99
CA GLY A 298 3.30 -18.06 6.64
C GLY A 298 2.74 -19.27 5.94
N PHE A 299 1.61 -19.74 6.44
CA PHE A 299 0.86 -20.83 5.85
C PHE A 299 -0.63 -20.52 5.79
N GLU A 300 -1.30 -21.17 4.85
CA GLU A 300 -2.75 -21.14 4.70
C GLU A 300 -3.27 -22.56 4.57
N LEU A 301 -4.32 -22.89 5.30
CA LEU A 301 -5.03 -24.18 5.24
C LEU A 301 -6.51 -23.93 5.02
N GLU A 302 -7.03 -24.56 4.01
CA GLU A 302 -8.46 -24.60 3.73
C GLU A 302 -8.96 -26.04 3.74
N LEU A 303 -10.07 -26.30 4.44
CA LEU A 303 -10.78 -27.58 4.45
C LEU A 303 -12.24 -27.34 4.16
N GLY A 304 -12.80 -28.08 3.23
CA GLY A 304 -14.21 -28.01 2.87
C GLY A 304 -14.85 -29.40 2.92
N TRP A 305 -15.99 -29.50 3.54
CA TRP A 305 -16.84 -30.67 3.45
C TRP A 305 -18.15 -30.30 2.80
N ARG A 306 -18.60 -31.06 1.82
CA ARG A 306 -19.90 -30.91 1.18
C ARG A 306 -20.51 -32.27 0.89
N ASP A 307 -21.74 -32.46 1.30
CA ASP A 307 -22.44 -33.72 1.06
C ASP A 307 -23.95 -33.48 0.90
N MET A 308 -24.68 -34.51 0.51
CA MET A 308 -26.12 -34.47 0.26
C MET A 308 -26.79 -35.74 0.80
N ILE A 309 -27.91 -35.56 1.48
CA ILE A 309 -28.76 -36.64 1.99
C ILE A 309 -30.14 -36.45 1.39
N GLY A 310 -30.51 -37.28 0.40
CA GLY A 310 -31.71 -37.05 -0.40
C GLY A 310 -31.59 -35.70 -1.14
N ASP A 311 -32.59 -34.85 -0.94
CA ASP A 311 -32.64 -33.49 -1.52
C ASP A 311 -31.98 -32.42 -0.63
N PHE A 312 -31.47 -32.79 0.54
CA PHE A 312 -30.85 -31.87 1.47
C PHE A 312 -29.31 -31.83 1.27
N SER A 313 -28.80 -30.68 0.84
CA SER A 313 -27.39 -30.44 0.73
C SER A 313 -26.84 -29.68 1.94
N TYR A 314 -25.67 -30.08 2.45
CA TYR A 314 -25.01 -29.43 3.58
C TYR A 314 -23.52 -29.36 3.33
N GLY A 315 -22.87 -28.40 4.01
CA GLY A 315 -21.44 -28.24 3.92
C GLY A 315 -20.87 -27.39 5.05
N ALA A 316 -19.60 -27.56 5.28
CA ALA A 316 -18.80 -26.77 6.21
C ALA A 316 -17.49 -26.39 5.57
N LYS A 317 -16.98 -25.22 5.89
CA LYS A 317 -15.67 -24.72 5.45
C LYS A 317 -14.89 -24.27 6.68
N PHE A 318 -13.65 -24.72 6.78
CA PHE A 318 -12.69 -24.30 7.78
C PHE A 318 -11.50 -23.64 7.07
N THR A 319 -11.04 -22.50 7.57
CA THR A 319 -9.84 -21.81 7.09
C THR A 319 -8.96 -21.46 8.28
N LEU A 320 -7.68 -21.68 8.14
CA LEU A 320 -6.66 -21.33 9.12
C LEU A 320 -5.47 -20.71 8.38
N ALA A 321 -5.04 -19.53 8.81
CA ALA A 321 -3.86 -18.87 8.27
C ALA A 321 -3.07 -18.23 9.39
N ASP A 322 -1.76 -18.23 9.27
CA ASP A 322 -0.85 -17.48 10.13
C ASP A 322 0.29 -16.93 9.29
N ASP A 323 0.68 -15.68 9.55
CA ASP A 323 1.82 -15.07 8.91
C ASP A 323 2.67 -14.25 9.89
N GLN A 324 3.94 -14.18 9.60
CA GLN A 324 4.91 -13.38 10.34
C GLN A 324 5.69 -12.48 9.39
N GLN A 325 6.02 -11.28 9.85
CA GLN A 325 6.76 -10.28 9.09
C GLN A 325 8.00 -9.85 9.86
N LYS A 326 9.15 -9.96 9.21
CA LYS A 326 10.45 -9.64 9.80
C LYS A 326 11.16 -8.57 8.96
N ILE A 327 11.64 -7.53 9.60
CA ILE A 327 12.50 -6.53 8.98
C ILE A 327 13.89 -7.15 8.77
N THR A 328 14.36 -7.18 7.52
CA THR A 328 15.66 -7.79 7.19
C THR A 328 16.75 -6.76 6.92
N ARG A 329 16.38 -5.58 6.44
CA ARG A 329 17.27 -4.43 6.26
C ARG A 329 16.55 -3.14 6.67
N TYR A 330 17.20 -2.33 7.47
CA TYR A 330 16.73 -0.99 7.89
C TYR A 330 17.94 -0.18 8.36
N PRO A 331 18.00 1.14 8.13
CA PRO A 331 19.13 1.98 8.52
C PRO A 331 19.11 2.31 10.03
N ASN A 332 19.25 1.28 10.84
CA ASN A 332 19.37 1.31 12.30
C ASN A 332 20.37 0.24 12.73
N GLU A 333 21.64 0.44 12.38
CA GLU A 333 22.72 -0.53 12.59
C GLU A 333 22.99 -0.82 14.08
N ASN A 334 22.68 0.14 14.94
CA ASN A 334 22.86 0.00 16.40
C ASN A 334 21.65 -0.60 17.11
N ASN A 335 20.63 -1.01 16.40
CA ASN A 335 19.37 -1.57 16.91
C ASN A 335 18.74 -0.68 18.01
N LYS A 336 18.74 0.64 17.80
CA LYS A 336 18.13 1.58 18.73
C LYS A 336 16.62 1.35 18.76
N LEU A 337 16.07 1.04 19.94
CA LEU A 337 14.63 0.82 20.13
C LEU A 337 13.79 2.09 19.99
N SER A 338 14.42 3.27 20.02
CA SER A 338 13.76 4.56 19.75
C SER A 338 13.44 4.79 18.28
N GLU A 339 14.07 4.04 17.37
CA GLU A 339 13.76 4.06 15.95
C GLU A 339 12.53 3.21 15.64
N ALA A 340 11.87 3.49 14.49
CA ALA A 340 10.66 2.78 14.10
C ALA A 340 10.88 1.27 13.89
N TYR A 341 12.04 0.89 13.36
CA TYR A 341 12.42 -0.50 13.09
C TYR A 341 13.91 -0.73 13.27
N TYR A 342 14.31 -1.99 13.39
CA TYR A 342 15.70 -2.44 13.34
C TYR A 342 15.82 -3.79 12.62
N PRO A 343 16.97 -4.12 12.03
CA PRO A 343 17.20 -5.41 11.38
C PRO A 343 16.97 -6.58 12.35
N GLY A 344 16.12 -7.51 11.96
CA GLY A 344 15.75 -8.66 12.80
C GLY A 344 14.46 -8.51 13.58
N MET A 345 13.89 -7.31 13.67
CA MET A 345 12.63 -7.02 14.37
C MET A 345 11.45 -7.74 13.71
N MET A 346 10.59 -8.35 14.52
CA MET A 346 9.29 -8.83 14.08
C MET A 346 8.29 -7.67 14.06
N LYS A 347 7.58 -7.49 12.98
CA LYS A 347 6.57 -6.43 12.88
C LYS A 347 5.42 -6.71 13.87
N GLY A 348 5.09 -5.71 14.67
CA GLY A 348 4.10 -5.85 15.76
C GLY A 348 4.72 -6.22 17.10
N GLU A 349 6.04 -6.35 17.18
CA GLU A 349 6.76 -6.52 18.44
C GLU A 349 6.55 -5.28 19.32
N ILE A 350 6.17 -5.53 20.57
CA ILE A 350 5.90 -4.48 21.55
C ILE A 350 6.96 -4.56 22.63
N TRP A 351 7.69 -3.47 22.81
CA TRP A 351 8.66 -3.31 23.88
C TRP A 351 8.03 -2.59 25.07
N GLY A 352 8.34 -3.05 26.27
CA GLY A 352 7.90 -2.45 27.50
C GLY A 352 8.81 -2.84 28.66
N TYR A 353 8.62 -2.17 29.77
CA TYR A 353 9.28 -2.54 31.00
C TYR A 353 8.47 -3.60 31.75
N GLU A 354 9.13 -4.64 32.21
CA GLU A 354 8.53 -5.61 33.12
C GLU A 354 8.51 -5.02 34.52
N THR A 355 7.32 -4.96 35.13
CA THR A 355 7.17 -4.45 36.50
C THR A 355 7.64 -5.53 37.49
N VAL A 356 8.74 -5.29 38.14
CA VAL A 356 9.30 -6.22 39.18
C VAL A 356 8.59 -6.12 40.51
N GLY A 357 7.83 -5.05 40.78
CA GLY A 357 7.05 -4.86 41.98
C GLY A 357 6.79 -3.40 42.28
N ILE A 358 6.10 -3.17 43.39
CA ILE A 358 5.89 -1.84 43.98
C ILE A 358 6.62 -1.83 45.32
N ALA A 359 7.57 -0.92 45.51
CA ALA A 359 8.26 -0.77 46.78
C ALA A 359 7.26 -0.48 47.91
N GLN A 360 7.32 -1.27 48.97
CA GLN A 360 6.39 -1.18 50.10
C GLN A 360 6.93 -0.26 51.23
N SER A 361 8.21 0.12 51.15
CA SER A 361 8.85 1.02 52.11
C SER A 361 9.91 1.90 51.45
N GLN A 362 10.34 2.96 52.13
CA GLN A 362 11.40 3.85 51.64
C GLN A 362 12.75 3.08 51.57
N GLU A 363 13.02 2.16 52.49
CA GLU A 363 14.23 1.34 52.49
C GLU A 363 14.30 0.43 51.24
N GLU A 364 13.16 -0.12 50.82
CA GLU A 364 13.07 -0.92 49.57
C GLU A 364 13.31 -0.06 48.33
N MET A 365 12.78 1.15 48.30
CA MET A 365 13.01 2.10 47.22
C MET A 365 14.48 2.52 47.16
N ASP A 366 15.09 2.86 48.31
CA ASP A 366 16.49 3.27 48.37
C ASP A 366 17.43 2.12 47.95
N ALA A 367 17.11 0.87 48.36
CA ALA A 367 17.83 -0.31 47.90
C ALA A 367 17.69 -0.57 46.38
N HIS A 368 16.54 -0.24 45.79
CA HIS A 368 16.34 -0.31 44.36
C HIS A 368 17.15 0.76 43.62
N LEU A 369 17.07 2.01 44.08
CA LEU A 369 17.80 3.14 43.48
C LEU A 369 19.32 2.90 43.53
N ALA A 370 19.84 2.37 44.65
CA ALA A 370 21.27 2.02 44.79
C ALA A 370 21.74 0.96 43.76
N LYS A 371 20.84 0.17 43.16
CA LYS A 371 21.16 -0.79 42.11
C LYS A 371 21.09 -0.19 40.68
N VAL A 372 20.37 0.92 40.52
CA VAL A 372 20.16 1.56 39.21
C VAL A 372 21.21 2.64 38.93
N ASP A 373 21.82 3.22 40.00
CA ASP A 373 22.87 4.25 39.90
C ASP A 373 24.29 3.68 39.65
N GLN A 374 24.43 2.48 39.08
CA GLN A 374 25.71 1.87 38.67
C GLN A 374 25.77 1.86 37.10
#